data_d330a99358a1225fd13e63635131ebd3
#
_entry.id   d330a99358a1225fd13e63635131ebd3
#
_cell.length_a   1.000
_cell.length_b   1.000
_cell.length_c   1.000
_cell.angle_alpha   90.00
_cell.angle_beta   90.00
_cell.angle_gamma   90.00
#
_symmetry.space_group_name_H-M   'P 1'
#
loop_
_entity.id
_entity.type
_entity.pdbx_description
1 polymer ?
#
loop_
_entity_poly.entity_id
_entity_poly.type
_entity_poly.pdbx_seq_one_letter_code
_entity_poly.pdbx_strand_id
1 'polypeptide(L)'
;MISNISAFAQSREYGKGVIHMVQGKVEICGVNTSKLPVVKSTQQDQFFERIKQGDEQARQEYIEGNLRLVLSVIKRFAGSNENVDDLFQIGCIGLIKAIDNFDTTLNVKFSTYAVPMIIGEIRRFLRDNSSIRVSRSLKDTAYKAIYAKESMMKQGLSLIHI
;
A
#
# COMPACT_ATOMS: atom_id res chain seq x y z
N MET A 1 -18.30 -17.63 24.39
CA MET A 1 -17.88 -16.30 23.93
C MET A 1 -17.10 -16.40 22.62
N ILE A 2 -17.64 -17.05 21.61
CA ILE A 2 -17.04 -17.17 20.26
C ILE A 2 -18.22 -17.17 19.28
N SER A 3 -18.87 -16.02 19.10
CA SER A 3 -20.00 -15.92 18.16
C SER A 3 -20.14 -14.58 17.43
N ASN A 4 -19.09 -13.74 17.35
CA ASN A 4 -19.20 -12.43 16.72
C ASN A 4 -18.17 -12.15 15.60
N ILE A 5 -17.52 -13.18 15.02
CA ILE A 5 -16.61 -13.01 13.88
C ILE A 5 -17.25 -13.43 12.54
N SER A 6 -18.43 -14.11 12.57
CA SER A 6 -19.07 -14.56 11.33
C SER A 6 -19.98 -13.53 10.65
N ALA A 7 -20.29 -12.40 11.29
CA ALA A 7 -21.24 -11.41 10.75
C ALA A 7 -20.57 -10.33 9.88
N PHE A 8 -19.24 -10.27 9.78
CA PHE A 8 -18.53 -9.26 8.98
C PHE A 8 -18.13 -9.73 7.57
N ALA A 9 -18.40 -10.99 7.25
CA ALA A 9 -18.01 -11.60 5.97
C ALA A 9 -19.11 -11.60 4.90
N GLN A 10 -20.28 -11.01 5.15
CA GLN A 10 -21.44 -11.22 4.28
C GLN A 10 -22.00 -10.01 3.56
N SER A 11 -21.26 -8.92 3.42
CA SER A 11 -21.72 -7.81 2.59
C SER A 11 -20.58 -7.04 1.96
N ARG A 12 -20.10 -7.49 0.81
CA ARG A 12 -19.66 -6.68 -0.33
C ARG A 12 -19.10 -7.56 -1.43
N GLU A 13 -19.98 -8.12 -2.24
CA GLU A 13 -19.67 -8.46 -3.62
C GLU A 13 -19.53 -7.15 -4.40
N TYR A 14 -18.28 -6.73 -4.63
CA TYR A 14 -17.95 -5.78 -5.67
C TYR A 14 -16.58 -6.17 -6.27
N GLY A 15 -16.64 -6.60 -7.54
CA GLY A 15 -15.56 -6.50 -8.53
C GLY A 15 -14.27 -7.25 -8.22
N LYS A 16 -14.22 -8.52 -8.59
CA LYS A 16 -13.07 -9.33 -9.07
C LYS A 16 -11.67 -8.94 -8.56
N GLY A 17 -11.41 -9.27 -7.37
CA GLY A 17 -10.11 -9.45 -6.75
C GLY A 17 -10.36 -10.26 -5.50
N VAL A 18 -10.58 -11.58 -5.66
CA VAL A 18 -10.90 -12.46 -4.53
C VAL A 18 -9.66 -12.58 -3.67
N ILE A 19 -9.60 -11.79 -2.60
CA ILE A 19 -8.67 -12.09 -1.51
C ILE A 19 -9.23 -13.36 -0.84
N HIS A 20 -8.75 -14.52 -1.26
CA HIS A 20 -8.98 -15.76 -0.54
C HIS A 20 -8.23 -15.68 0.80
N MET A 21 -8.88 -15.14 1.81
CA MET A 21 -8.45 -15.29 3.19
C MET A 21 -8.82 -16.70 3.68
N VAL A 22 -8.01 -17.68 3.33
CA VAL A 22 -8.06 -19.00 3.96
C VAL A 22 -6.95 -19.04 4.99
N GLN A 23 -7.33 -18.96 6.26
CA GLN A 23 -6.46 -19.24 7.43
C GLN A 23 -5.11 -18.52 7.45
N GLY A 24 -5.08 -17.19 7.30
CA GLY A 24 -3.85 -16.41 7.49
C GLY A 24 -2.81 -16.52 6.37
N LYS A 25 -3.10 -17.23 5.29
CA LYS A 25 -2.24 -17.33 4.09
C LYS A 25 -2.86 -16.50 2.98
N VAL A 26 -2.27 -15.35 2.69
CA VAL A 26 -2.62 -14.56 1.52
C VAL A 26 -1.55 -14.82 0.46
N GLU A 27 -1.95 -15.34 -0.68
CA GLU A 27 -1.10 -15.47 -1.85
C GLU A 27 -1.35 -14.26 -2.75
N ILE A 28 -0.30 -13.49 -3.00
CA ILE A 28 -0.35 -12.29 -3.84
C ILE A 28 0.73 -12.44 -4.91
N CYS A 29 0.35 -12.32 -6.17
CA CYS A 29 1.25 -12.53 -7.33
C CYS A 29 1.98 -13.88 -7.29
N GLY A 30 1.36 -14.95 -6.77
CA GLY A 30 2.01 -16.26 -6.61
C GLY A 30 3.01 -16.34 -5.46
N VAL A 31 3.16 -15.26 -4.67
CA VAL A 31 4.08 -15.23 -3.52
C VAL A 31 3.31 -15.56 -2.24
N ASN A 32 3.75 -16.61 -1.55
CA ASN A 32 3.18 -16.98 -0.25
C ASN A 32 3.67 -16.01 0.83
N THR A 33 2.80 -15.11 1.27
CA THR A 33 3.14 -14.02 2.20
C THR A 33 3.54 -14.51 3.60
N SER A 34 3.19 -15.74 3.97
CA SER A 34 3.54 -16.30 5.28
C SER A 34 4.99 -16.78 5.37
N LYS A 35 5.62 -17.09 4.22
CA LYS A 35 6.99 -17.62 4.14
C LYS A 35 8.04 -16.56 3.78
N LEU A 36 7.64 -15.30 3.67
CA LEU A 36 8.57 -14.23 3.32
C LEU A 36 9.65 -14.08 4.38
N PRO A 37 10.93 -14.01 3.97
CA PRO A 37 12.04 -13.76 4.88
C PRO A 37 11.86 -12.38 5.54
N VAL A 38 12.52 -12.19 6.68
CA VAL A 38 12.52 -10.91 7.39
C VAL A 38 13.95 -10.54 7.70
N VAL A 39 14.39 -9.43 7.17
CA VAL A 39 15.70 -8.85 7.50
C VAL A 39 15.59 -8.08 8.82
N LYS A 40 16.49 -8.38 9.77
CA LYS A 40 16.57 -7.66 11.02
C LYS A 40 17.19 -6.28 10.79
N SER A 41 16.70 -5.26 11.50
CA SER A 41 17.23 -3.90 11.40
C SER A 41 18.73 -3.79 11.73
N THR A 42 19.26 -4.71 12.53
CA THR A 42 20.70 -4.80 12.86
C THR A 42 21.58 -5.22 11.69
N GLN A 43 21.01 -5.82 10.64
CA GLN A 43 21.71 -6.27 9.45
C GLN A 43 21.64 -5.25 8.29
N GLN A 44 20.90 -4.16 8.48
CA GLN A 44 20.65 -3.14 7.46
C GLN A 44 21.96 -2.61 6.87
N ASP A 45 22.90 -2.18 7.73
CA ASP A 45 24.13 -1.53 7.28
C ASP A 45 25.02 -2.49 6.50
N GLN A 46 25.10 -3.77 6.93
CA GLN A 46 25.86 -4.81 6.21
C GLN A 46 25.28 -5.06 4.81
N PHE A 47 23.96 -5.10 4.66
CA PHE A 47 23.35 -5.26 3.35
C PHE A 47 23.63 -4.05 2.46
N PHE A 48 23.54 -2.83 2.96
CA PHE A 48 23.81 -1.64 2.16
C PHE A 48 25.29 -1.51 1.77
N GLU A 49 26.23 -1.94 2.62
CA GLU A 49 27.65 -2.00 2.23
C GLU A 49 27.89 -2.99 1.08
N ARG A 50 27.29 -4.19 1.14
CA ARG A 50 27.36 -5.17 0.05
C ARG A 50 26.72 -4.66 -1.23
N ILE A 51 25.56 -4.02 -1.12
CA ILE A 51 24.84 -3.43 -2.28
C ILE A 51 25.69 -2.34 -2.92
N LYS A 52 26.35 -1.48 -2.15
CA LYS A 52 27.27 -0.45 -2.66
C LYS A 52 28.48 -1.04 -3.38
N GLN A 53 28.89 -2.25 -3.01
CA GLN A 53 29.98 -3.00 -3.68
C GLN A 53 29.50 -3.69 -4.98
N GLY A 54 28.19 -3.59 -5.31
CA GLY A 54 27.62 -4.18 -6.52
C GLY A 54 27.17 -5.63 -6.34
N ASP A 55 26.97 -6.10 -5.11
CA ASP A 55 26.46 -7.45 -4.82
C ASP A 55 24.94 -7.50 -5.13
N GLU A 56 24.61 -7.97 -6.32
CA GLU A 56 23.22 -8.09 -6.77
C GLU A 56 22.44 -9.14 -5.96
N GLN A 57 23.11 -10.16 -5.45
CA GLN A 57 22.47 -11.16 -4.60
C GLN A 57 22.05 -10.54 -3.26
N ALA A 58 22.89 -9.73 -2.64
CA ALA A 58 22.54 -9.01 -1.41
C ALA A 58 21.39 -8.04 -1.63
N ARG A 59 21.35 -7.39 -2.80
CA ARG A 59 20.25 -6.51 -3.20
C ARG A 59 18.94 -7.28 -3.30
N GLN A 60 18.93 -8.42 -3.95
CA GLN A 60 17.74 -9.25 -4.08
C GLN A 60 17.27 -9.79 -2.73
N GLU A 61 18.17 -10.33 -1.91
CA GLU A 61 17.85 -10.80 -0.55
C GLU A 61 17.24 -9.68 0.30
N TYR A 62 17.75 -8.45 0.17
CA TYR A 62 17.24 -7.31 0.91
C TYR A 62 15.85 -6.88 0.42
N ILE A 63 15.59 -6.92 -0.89
CA ILE A 63 14.26 -6.67 -1.46
C ILE A 63 13.27 -7.69 -0.90
N GLU A 64 13.57 -8.99 -1.01
CA GLU A 64 12.70 -10.09 -0.55
C GLU A 64 12.39 -9.97 0.95
N GLY A 65 13.40 -9.64 1.76
CA GLY A 65 13.26 -9.46 3.20
C GLY A 65 12.40 -8.27 3.62
N ASN A 66 12.14 -7.34 2.70
CA ASN A 66 11.32 -6.16 2.94
C ASN A 66 9.95 -6.19 2.24
N LEU A 67 9.57 -7.26 1.54
CA LEU A 67 8.25 -7.39 0.89
C LEU A 67 7.08 -7.30 1.88
N ARG A 68 7.28 -7.74 3.13
CA ARG A 68 6.26 -7.58 4.19
C ARG A 68 5.95 -6.12 4.48
N LEU A 69 6.92 -5.22 4.31
CA LEU A 69 6.70 -3.77 4.45
C LEU A 69 5.75 -3.28 3.36
N VAL A 70 5.94 -3.71 2.11
CA VAL A 70 5.04 -3.39 0.99
C VAL A 70 3.62 -3.85 1.30
N LEU A 71 3.45 -5.10 1.76
CA LEU A 71 2.14 -5.65 2.14
C LEU A 71 1.45 -4.83 3.24
N SER A 72 2.20 -4.35 4.23
CA SER A 72 1.65 -3.52 5.30
C SER A 72 1.15 -2.17 4.80
N VAL A 73 1.83 -1.61 3.79
CA VAL A 73 1.44 -0.35 3.15
C VAL A 73 0.19 -0.53 2.29
N ILE A 74 0.11 -1.60 1.49
CA ILE A 74 -1.02 -1.88 0.60
C ILE A 74 -2.34 -2.02 1.36
N LYS A 75 -2.32 -2.57 2.57
CA LYS A 75 -3.51 -2.66 3.42
C LYS A 75 -4.21 -1.31 3.63
N ARG A 76 -3.47 -0.20 3.57
CA ARG A 76 -4.04 1.15 3.68
C ARG A 76 -4.84 1.57 2.44
N PHE A 77 -4.62 0.87 1.31
CA PHE A 77 -5.28 1.11 0.03
C PHE A 77 -6.35 0.07 -0.31
N ALA A 78 -6.74 -0.77 0.66
CA ALA A 78 -7.75 -1.82 0.48
C ALA A 78 -9.14 -1.28 0.05
N GLY A 79 -9.39 0.02 0.22
CA GLY A 79 -10.60 0.69 -0.25
C GLY A 79 -10.52 1.22 -1.69
N SER A 80 -9.39 1.06 -2.40
CA SER A 80 -9.29 1.38 -3.81
C SER A 80 -9.94 0.27 -4.65
N ASN A 81 -10.52 0.65 -5.81
CA ASN A 81 -11.12 -0.32 -6.74
C ASN A 81 -10.06 -1.06 -7.60
N GLU A 82 -8.78 -0.86 -7.32
CA GLU A 82 -7.68 -1.45 -8.07
C GLU A 82 -7.36 -2.87 -7.58
N ASN A 83 -6.78 -3.67 -8.46
CA ASN A 83 -6.33 -5.01 -8.12
C ASN A 83 -5.20 -4.95 -7.09
N VAL A 84 -5.29 -5.79 -6.07
CA VAL A 84 -4.24 -5.90 -5.02
C VAL A 84 -2.90 -6.32 -5.60
N ASP A 85 -2.90 -7.18 -6.63
CA ASP A 85 -1.69 -7.64 -7.31
C ASP A 85 -0.97 -6.47 -8.00
N ASP A 86 -1.72 -5.58 -8.65
CA ASP A 86 -1.16 -4.38 -9.28
C ASP A 86 -0.59 -3.42 -8.24
N LEU A 87 -1.32 -3.20 -7.15
CA LEU A 87 -0.83 -2.39 -6.05
C LEU A 87 0.45 -2.97 -5.42
N PHE A 88 0.55 -4.31 -5.35
CA PHE A 88 1.73 -4.97 -4.84
C PHE A 88 2.92 -4.78 -5.77
N GLN A 89 2.76 -4.96 -7.08
CA GLN A 89 3.82 -4.74 -8.05
C GLN A 89 4.32 -3.29 -8.03
N ILE A 90 3.41 -2.32 -8.02
CA ILE A 90 3.76 -0.90 -7.92
C ILE A 90 4.44 -0.59 -6.58
N GLY A 91 3.98 -1.20 -5.50
CA GLY A 91 4.61 -1.09 -4.18
C GLY A 91 6.04 -1.64 -4.17
N CYS A 92 6.29 -2.76 -4.87
CA CYS A 92 7.64 -3.32 -5.05
C CYS A 92 8.55 -2.38 -5.84
N ILE A 93 8.03 -1.72 -6.89
CA ILE A 93 8.80 -0.68 -7.62
C ILE A 93 9.20 0.46 -6.67
N GLY A 94 8.28 0.90 -5.81
CA GLY A 94 8.56 1.91 -4.79
C GLY A 94 9.63 1.45 -3.79
N LEU A 95 9.60 0.18 -3.38
CA LEU A 95 10.61 -0.43 -2.50
C LEU A 95 11.99 -0.47 -3.17
N ILE A 96 12.07 -0.92 -4.42
CA ILE A 96 13.32 -0.97 -5.19
C ILE A 96 13.94 0.41 -5.30
N LYS A 97 13.15 1.42 -5.70
CA LYS A 97 13.61 2.81 -5.76
C LYS A 97 14.09 3.32 -4.41
N ALA A 98 13.45 2.90 -3.33
CA ALA A 98 13.87 3.27 -1.99
C ALA A 98 15.22 2.63 -1.61
N ILE A 99 15.47 1.38 -1.99
CA ILE A 99 16.75 0.69 -1.77
C ILE A 99 17.88 1.37 -2.55
N ASP A 100 17.63 1.67 -3.83
CA ASP A 100 18.63 2.24 -4.72
C ASP A 100 19.04 3.68 -4.33
N ASN A 101 18.13 4.43 -3.69
CA ASN A 101 18.34 5.82 -3.30
C ASN A 101 18.55 6.03 -1.79
N PHE A 102 18.66 4.94 -1.00
CA PHE A 102 18.81 5.08 0.44
C PHE A 102 20.22 5.51 0.84
N ASP A 103 20.29 6.58 1.62
CA ASP A 103 21.54 7.05 2.20
C ASP A 103 21.68 6.58 3.66
N THR A 104 22.66 5.71 3.89
CA THR A 104 22.97 5.17 5.20
C THR A 104 23.57 6.20 6.17
N THR A 105 24.03 7.35 5.68
CA THR A 105 24.63 8.40 6.51
C THR A 105 23.61 9.16 7.35
N LEU A 106 22.32 9.12 6.95
CA LEU A 106 21.25 9.89 7.58
C LEU A 106 20.80 9.33 8.96
N ASN A 107 21.36 8.20 9.39
CA ASN A 107 21.06 7.56 10.67
C ASN A 107 19.54 7.36 10.93
N VAL A 108 18.77 7.09 9.88
CA VAL A 108 17.35 6.77 9.94
C VAL A 108 17.09 5.31 9.59
N LYS A 109 16.04 4.74 10.15
CA LYS A 109 15.63 3.38 9.78
C LYS A 109 15.17 3.36 8.33
N PHE A 110 15.59 2.35 7.56
CA PHE A 110 15.17 2.15 6.18
C PHE A 110 13.65 2.21 6.00
N SER A 111 12.88 1.59 6.89
CA SER A 111 11.42 1.60 6.82
C SER A 111 10.83 3.02 6.87
N THR A 112 11.45 3.94 7.60
CA THR A 112 10.99 5.33 7.69
C THR A 112 11.14 6.06 6.35
N TYR A 113 12.19 5.74 5.60
CA TYR A 113 12.42 6.27 4.25
C TYR A 113 11.59 5.55 3.18
N ALA A 114 11.51 4.21 3.25
CA ALA A 114 10.86 3.40 2.22
C ALA A 114 9.33 3.56 2.19
N VAL A 115 8.67 3.68 3.36
CA VAL A 115 7.20 3.78 3.43
C VAL A 115 6.66 4.98 2.64
N PRO A 116 7.17 6.22 2.78
CA PRO A 116 6.74 7.34 1.95
C PRO A 116 6.96 7.13 0.44
N MET A 117 8.08 6.49 0.06
CA MET A 117 8.38 6.19 -1.34
C MET A 117 7.38 5.20 -1.93
N ILE A 118 7.08 4.11 -1.22
CA ILE A 118 6.08 3.12 -1.63
C ILE A 118 4.70 3.78 -1.77
N ILE A 119 4.28 4.57 -0.77
CA ILE A 119 3.01 5.29 -0.80
C ILE A 119 2.97 6.27 -1.99
N GLY A 120 4.07 6.94 -2.27
CA GLY A 120 4.19 7.88 -3.39
C GLY A 120 3.95 7.21 -4.75
N GLU A 121 4.57 6.04 -4.99
CA GLU A 121 4.38 5.29 -6.23
C GLU A 121 2.95 4.74 -6.36
N ILE A 122 2.37 4.20 -5.28
CA ILE A 122 0.99 3.72 -5.29
C ILE A 122 0.02 4.88 -5.58
N ARG A 123 0.16 6.02 -4.92
CA ARG A 123 -0.69 7.20 -5.17
C ARG A 123 -0.55 7.74 -6.59
N ARG A 124 0.67 7.69 -7.15
CA ARG A 124 0.92 8.07 -8.54
C ARG A 124 0.17 7.14 -9.48
N PHE A 125 0.31 5.83 -9.30
CA PHE A 125 -0.40 4.82 -10.07
C PHE A 125 -1.92 5.02 -10.00
N LEU A 126 -2.51 5.13 -8.81
CA LEU A 126 -3.95 5.34 -8.62
C LEU A 126 -4.47 6.62 -9.31
N ARG A 127 -3.65 7.65 -9.35
CA ARG A 127 -3.99 8.90 -10.04
C ARG A 127 -3.94 8.74 -11.56
N ASP A 128 -2.92 8.04 -12.07
CA ASP A 128 -2.64 7.94 -13.50
C ASP A 128 -3.49 6.83 -14.16
N ASN A 129 -3.91 5.81 -13.39
CA ASN A 129 -4.75 4.70 -13.85
C ASN A 129 -6.27 5.02 -13.81
N SER A 130 -6.67 6.22 -13.40
CA SER A 130 -8.09 6.58 -13.47
C SER A 130 -8.53 6.72 -14.93
N SER A 131 -9.66 6.08 -15.28
CA SER A 131 -10.24 6.06 -16.64
C SER A 131 -10.55 7.48 -17.17
N ILE A 132 -10.79 8.43 -16.27
CA ILE A 132 -11.02 9.84 -16.61
C ILE A 132 -9.98 10.70 -15.88
N ARG A 133 -9.20 11.43 -16.66
CA ARG A 133 -8.25 12.40 -16.11
C ARG A 133 -8.97 13.65 -15.64
N VAL A 134 -9.15 13.78 -14.34
CA VAL A 134 -9.75 14.97 -13.70
C VAL A 134 -8.66 15.90 -13.19
N SER A 135 -8.78 17.20 -13.46
CA SER A 135 -7.83 18.21 -12.94
C SER A 135 -7.85 18.25 -11.41
N ARG A 136 -6.72 18.68 -10.80
CA ARG A 136 -6.61 18.79 -9.34
C ARG A 136 -7.66 19.75 -8.77
N SER A 137 -7.85 20.91 -9.42
CA SER A 137 -8.82 21.92 -8.99
C SER A 137 -10.25 21.36 -8.94
N LEU A 138 -10.64 20.53 -9.94
CA LEU A 138 -11.96 19.93 -9.96
C LEU A 138 -12.10 18.85 -8.86
N LYS A 139 -11.07 18.05 -8.63
CA LYS A 139 -11.06 17.10 -7.50
C LYS A 139 -11.19 17.80 -6.15
N ASP A 140 -10.44 18.89 -5.93
CA ASP A 140 -10.49 19.66 -4.69
C ASP A 140 -11.89 20.28 -4.48
N THR A 141 -12.50 20.77 -5.55
CA THR A 141 -13.88 21.29 -5.52
C THR A 141 -14.87 20.18 -5.17
N ALA A 142 -14.74 19.01 -5.78
CA ALA A 142 -15.61 17.86 -5.49
C ALA A 142 -15.46 17.41 -4.02
N TYR A 143 -14.23 17.33 -3.48
CA TYR A 143 -14.02 17.01 -2.07
C TYR A 143 -14.64 18.05 -1.13
N LYS A 144 -14.50 19.34 -1.43
CA LYS A 144 -15.15 20.41 -0.65
C LYS A 144 -16.67 20.29 -0.68
N ALA A 145 -17.24 19.96 -1.84
CA ALA A 145 -18.69 19.77 -2.00
C ALA A 145 -19.19 18.55 -1.20
N ILE A 146 -18.46 17.42 -1.25
CA ILE A 146 -18.79 16.22 -0.48
C ILE A 146 -18.73 16.52 1.02
N TYR A 147 -17.66 17.18 1.46
CA TYR A 147 -17.49 17.55 2.87
C TYR A 147 -18.61 18.49 3.36
N ALA A 148 -18.97 19.50 2.55
CA ALA A 148 -20.08 20.40 2.87
C ALA A 148 -21.40 19.63 2.97
N LYS A 149 -21.68 18.71 2.00
CA LYS A 149 -22.84 17.85 2.04
C LYS A 149 -22.91 17.03 3.33
N GLU A 150 -21.84 16.35 3.69
CA GLU A 150 -21.79 15.54 4.92
C GLU A 150 -22.00 16.39 6.18
N SER A 151 -21.42 17.58 6.22
CA SER A 151 -21.60 18.53 7.33
C SER A 151 -23.06 18.96 7.45
N MET A 152 -23.71 19.28 6.34
CA MET A 152 -25.13 19.66 6.32
C MET A 152 -26.04 18.49 6.75
N MET A 153 -25.73 17.28 6.29
CA MET A 153 -26.51 16.08 6.70
C MET A 153 -26.38 15.81 8.19
N LYS A 154 -25.19 16.00 8.79
CA LYS A 154 -24.99 15.88 10.25
C LYS A 154 -25.75 16.92 11.05
N GLN A 155 -26.04 18.09 10.47
CA GLN A 155 -26.85 19.16 11.07
C GLN A 155 -28.35 18.98 10.84
N GLY A 156 -28.79 17.86 10.27
CA GLY A 156 -30.19 17.55 9.99
C GLY A 156 -30.80 18.35 8.83
N LEU A 157 -29.96 19.02 8.04
CA LEU A 157 -30.40 19.72 6.83
C LEU A 157 -30.57 18.72 5.67
N SER A 158 -31.81 18.52 5.23
CA SER A 158 -32.12 17.67 4.07
C SER A 158 -31.84 18.44 2.78
N LEU A 159 -30.99 17.87 1.90
CA LEU A 159 -30.69 18.43 0.58
C LEU A 159 -31.77 18.13 -0.49
N ILE A 160 -32.92 17.57 -0.09
CA ILE A 160 -33.97 17.11 -1.01
C ILE A 160 -34.77 18.28 -1.59
N HIS A 161 -34.60 19.50 -1.11
CA HIS A 161 -35.39 20.67 -1.51
C HIS A 161 -34.60 21.77 -2.26
N ILE A 162 -33.49 21.42 -2.89
CA ILE A 162 -32.81 22.38 -3.79
C ILE A 162 -32.91 21.91 -5.23
#